data_238b3263de92a43829d23394f63e3c59
#
_entry.id   238b3263de92a43829d23394f63e3c59
#
_cell.length_a   1.000
_cell.length_b   1.000
_cell.length_c   1.000
_cell.angle_alpha   90.00
_cell.angle_beta   90.00
_cell.angle_gamma   90.00
#
_symmetry.space_group_name_H-M   'P 1'
#
loop_
_entity.id
_entity.type
_entity.pdbx_description
1 polymer ?
#
loop_
_entity_poly.entity_id
_entity_poly.type
_entity_poly.pdbx_seq_one_letter_code
_entity_poly.pdbx_strand_id
1 'polypeptide(L)'
;FTRIDTLQVVSISGGNYGATAGDYDNNGTLDLYVAGSTSSKGLFRNDLVNGNKWINIKCIGSGPGNNYSNKSAIGTRVKAKATINGTEVWQMREVSSQNSFNSMNMLNVHMGFGDAASIDSLVIIWPRGLKEVYTNVGLNQFYNATEGQGIVSGIEQESQAIPEGFLLEQNFPNPFNPITTIKFTIPSREISNSLYTLKIFDILGKEIATLFSSKLNPGSYSYTFDGNNLSSGVYFYSLHSENYSQTRKMLLTK
;
A
#
# COMPACT_ATOMS: atom_id res chain seq x y z
N PHE A 1 4.81 22.89 -18.86
CA PHE A 1 5.88 22.25 -18.05
C PHE A 1 6.86 23.36 -17.64
N THR A 2 6.98 23.58 -16.34
CA THR A 2 8.02 24.49 -15.83
C THR A 2 9.27 23.66 -15.54
N ARG A 3 10.39 24.03 -16.15
CA ARG A 3 11.67 23.42 -15.82
C ARG A 3 12.06 23.81 -14.40
N ILE A 4 12.33 22.82 -13.55
CA ILE A 4 12.76 23.05 -12.16
C ILE A 4 14.26 22.77 -12.08
N ASP A 5 15.06 23.80 -12.30
CA ASP A 5 16.54 23.69 -12.39
C ASP A 5 17.23 23.58 -11.02
N THR A 6 16.48 23.73 -9.93
CA THR A 6 17.03 23.80 -8.56
C THR A 6 16.98 22.48 -7.80
N LEU A 7 16.30 21.45 -8.33
CA LEU A 7 16.25 20.14 -7.70
C LEU A 7 17.55 19.36 -7.94
N GLN A 8 18.03 18.65 -6.93
CA GLN A 8 19.23 17.81 -7.02
C GLN A 8 19.14 16.81 -8.20
N VAL A 9 17.95 16.29 -8.49
CA VAL A 9 17.73 15.32 -9.57
C VAL A 9 18.06 15.89 -10.97
N VAL A 10 17.89 17.19 -11.21
CA VAL A 10 18.22 17.83 -12.49
C VAL A 10 19.66 18.29 -12.59
N SER A 11 20.39 18.30 -11.48
CA SER A 11 21.83 18.63 -11.44
C SER A 11 22.74 17.40 -11.51
N ILE A 12 22.20 16.19 -11.70
CA ILE A 12 22.99 14.99 -11.91
C ILE A 12 23.71 15.11 -13.27
N SER A 13 25.04 15.17 -13.22
CA SER A 13 25.89 15.19 -14.41
C SER A 13 26.27 13.77 -14.85
N GLY A 14 26.51 13.57 -16.13
CA GLY A 14 26.94 12.29 -16.70
C GLY A 14 25.87 11.57 -17.51
N GLY A 15 26.17 10.36 -17.99
CA GLY A 15 25.24 9.55 -18.77
C GLY A 15 24.17 8.90 -17.88
N ASN A 16 22.92 9.33 -18.01
CA ASN A 16 21.79 8.72 -17.36
C ASN A 16 21.18 7.64 -18.26
N TYR A 17 20.94 6.45 -17.74
CA TYR A 17 20.47 5.29 -18.51
C TYR A 17 18.99 5.00 -18.30
N GLY A 18 18.43 5.41 -17.17
CA GLY A 18 17.03 5.22 -16.85
C GLY A 18 16.65 5.86 -15.53
N ALA A 19 15.36 6.05 -15.35
CA ALA A 19 14.77 6.51 -14.09
C ALA A 19 13.56 5.64 -13.77
N THR A 20 13.38 5.34 -12.50
CA THR A 20 12.22 4.59 -12.02
C THR A 20 11.57 5.31 -10.85
N ALA A 21 10.25 5.30 -10.81
CA ALA A 21 9.46 5.84 -9.72
C ALA A 21 8.86 4.72 -8.87
N GLY A 22 8.86 4.91 -7.57
CA GLY A 22 8.26 4.01 -6.61
C GLY A 22 8.24 4.62 -5.22
N ASP A 23 7.31 4.23 -4.42
CA ASP A 23 7.20 4.61 -3.00
C ASP A 23 7.99 3.59 -2.19
N TYR A 24 9.30 3.85 -1.99
CA TYR A 24 10.21 2.86 -1.38
C TYR A 24 10.11 2.82 0.14
N ASP A 25 9.70 3.92 0.77
CA ASP A 25 9.56 4.02 2.23
C ASP A 25 8.10 3.94 2.71
N ASN A 26 7.15 3.70 1.79
CA ASN A 26 5.71 3.57 2.03
C ASN A 26 5.09 4.80 2.70
N ASN A 27 5.60 5.99 2.37
CA ASN A 27 5.05 7.25 2.89
C ASN A 27 3.87 7.80 2.06
N GLY A 28 3.52 7.13 0.96
CA GLY A 28 2.42 7.49 0.06
C GLY A 28 2.79 8.48 -1.02
N THR A 29 4.05 8.92 -1.10
CA THR A 29 4.58 9.74 -2.19
C THR A 29 5.50 8.92 -3.08
N LEU A 30 5.56 9.25 -4.38
CA LEU A 30 6.48 8.59 -5.29
C LEU A 30 7.88 9.18 -5.15
N ASP A 31 8.84 8.31 -4.88
CA ASP A 31 10.28 8.58 -4.91
C ASP A 31 10.84 8.33 -6.30
N LEU A 32 12.04 8.80 -6.55
CA LEU A 32 12.72 8.65 -7.82
C LEU A 32 14.10 8.01 -7.65
N TYR A 33 14.33 6.90 -8.33
CA TYR A 33 15.67 6.36 -8.50
C TYR A 33 16.17 6.63 -9.93
N VAL A 34 17.36 7.23 -10.03
CA VAL A 34 18.05 7.47 -11.31
C VAL A 34 19.24 6.55 -11.41
N ALA A 35 19.28 5.76 -12.48
CA ALA A 35 20.40 4.91 -12.83
C ALA A 35 21.28 5.58 -13.90
N GLY A 36 22.60 5.51 -13.74
CA GLY A 36 23.53 6.14 -14.66
C GLY A 36 24.95 5.67 -14.47
N SER A 37 25.89 6.36 -15.09
CA SER A 37 27.33 6.17 -14.85
C SER A 37 27.67 6.46 -13.39
N THR A 38 28.88 6.14 -12.93
CA THR A 38 29.31 6.16 -11.52
C THR A 38 28.98 7.43 -10.74
N SER A 39 28.92 8.58 -11.43
CA SER A 39 28.61 9.90 -10.83
C SER A 39 27.17 10.35 -11.04
N SER A 40 26.34 9.60 -11.78
CA SER A 40 24.99 10.02 -12.18
C SER A 40 23.91 9.03 -11.74
N LYS A 41 23.99 8.55 -10.51
CA LYS A 41 23.00 7.67 -9.91
C LYS A 41 22.58 8.19 -8.54
N GLY A 42 21.33 7.98 -8.17
CA GLY A 42 20.82 8.38 -6.87
C GLY A 42 19.41 7.95 -6.60
N LEU A 43 19.11 7.79 -5.34
CA LEU A 43 17.76 7.66 -4.81
C LEU A 43 17.35 9.02 -4.23
N PHE A 44 16.25 9.56 -4.71
CA PHE A 44 15.68 10.84 -4.29
C PHE A 44 14.37 10.56 -3.59
N ARG A 45 14.39 10.75 -2.28
CA ARG A 45 13.19 10.63 -1.46
C ARG A 45 12.32 11.86 -1.62
N ASN A 46 11.02 11.63 -1.71
CA ASN A 46 10.02 12.68 -1.78
C ASN A 46 9.33 12.83 -0.43
N ASP A 47 9.71 13.84 0.31
CA ASP A 47 9.15 14.18 1.63
C ASP A 47 8.03 15.25 1.53
N LEU A 48 7.41 15.41 0.36
CA LEU A 48 6.40 16.44 0.15
C LEU A 48 5.13 16.15 0.95
N VAL A 49 4.85 17.00 1.93
CA VAL A 49 3.61 16.99 2.70
C VAL A 49 2.71 18.11 2.18
N ASN A 50 1.76 17.78 1.31
CA ASN A 50 0.86 18.76 0.68
C ASN A 50 -0.64 18.50 0.94
N GLY A 51 -0.96 17.51 1.78
CA GLY A 51 -2.34 17.13 2.09
C GLY A 51 -3.07 16.36 0.98
N ASN A 52 -2.44 16.16 -0.19
CA ASN A 52 -3.03 15.40 -1.28
C ASN A 52 -3.31 13.96 -0.88
N LYS A 53 -4.43 13.45 -1.33
CA LYS A 53 -4.87 12.08 -1.11
C LYS A 53 -4.31 11.15 -2.17
N TRP A 54 -4.12 9.90 -1.80
CA TRP A 54 -3.55 8.89 -2.67
C TRP A 54 -4.08 7.48 -2.34
N ILE A 55 -3.86 6.54 -3.24
CA ILE A 55 -3.91 5.10 -2.99
C ILE A 55 -2.72 4.42 -3.66
N ASN A 56 -2.34 3.27 -3.11
CA ASN A 56 -1.33 2.40 -3.69
C ASN A 56 -1.91 0.97 -3.73
N ILE A 57 -2.02 0.38 -4.92
CA ILE A 57 -2.67 -0.93 -5.12
C ILE A 57 -1.66 -1.93 -5.66
N LYS A 58 -1.41 -2.99 -4.91
CA LYS A 58 -0.69 -4.18 -5.37
C LYS A 58 -1.68 -5.15 -6.00
N CYS A 59 -1.60 -5.33 -7.30
CA CYS A 59 -2.41 -6.30 -8.02
C CYS A 59 -1.73 -7.68 -8.02
N ILE A 60 -2.47 -8.73 -7.70
CA ILE A 60 -1.98 -10.10 -7.61
C ILE A 60 -2.90 -10.99 -8.46
N GLY A 61 -2.36 -11.49 -9.57
CA GLY A 61 -3.08 -12.45 -10.39
C GLY A 61 -3.06 -13.85 -9.76
N SER A 62 -4.11 -14.62 -9.97
CA SER A 62 -4.25 -15.94 -9.35
C SER A 62 -3.30 -17.02 -9.92
N GLY A 63 -2.61 -16.72 -11.03
CA GLY A 63 -1.56 -17.56 -11.59
C GLY A 63 -2.05 -18.60 -12.60
N PRO A 64 -1.14 -19.37 -13.21
CA PRO A 64 -1.48 -20.33 -14.25
C PRO A 64 -2.27 -21.53 -13.71
N GLY A 65 -3.22 -22.03 -14.49
CA GLY A 65 -3.95 -23.25 -14.21
C GLY A 65 -5.48 -23.13 -14.24
N ASN A 66 -6.04 -21.98 -13.88
CA ASN A 66 -7.48 -21.77 -13.72
C ASN A 66 -8.06 -20.66 -14.60
N ASN A 67 -7.45 -20.38 -15.75
CA ASN A 67 -7.86 -19.28 -16.61
C ASN A 67 -7.69 -17.87 -16.01
N TYR A 68 -6.80 -17.72 -15.03
CA TYR A 68 -6.48 -16.48 -14.35
C TYR A 68 -5.24 -15.76 -14.94
N SER A 69 -5.03 -14.52 -14.52
CA SER A 69 -3.93 -13.68 -14.96
C SER A 69 -2.59 -14.11 -14.36
N ASN A 70 -1.48 -13.65 -14.94
CA ASN A 70 -0.13 -13.90 -14.39
C ASN A 70 -0.01 -13.37 -12.95
N LYS A 71 0.84 -14.00 -12.12
CA LYS A 71 0.97 -13.65 -10.69
C LYS A 71 1.34 -12.19 -10.43
N SER A 72 2.16 -11.59 -11.27
CA SER A 72 2.54 -10.18 -11.18
C SER A 72 1.47 -9.23 -11.70
N ALA A 73 0.34 -9.76 -12.18
CA ALA A 73 -0.81 -9.02 -12.71
C ALA A 73 -0.46 -8.02 -13.82
N ILE A 74 0.66 -8.22 -14.53
CA ILE A 74 1.09 -7.36 -15.65
C ILE A 74 0.00 -7.33 -16.71
N GLY A 75 -0.38 -6.11 -17.13
CA GLY A 75 -1.49 -5.84 -18.04
C GLY A 75 -2.84 -5.55 -17.33
N THR A 76 -2.88 -5.61 -15.99
CA THR A 76 -4.06 -5.19 -15.22
C THR A 76 -4.24 -3.68 -15.36
N ARG A 77 -5.46 -3.24 -15.65
CA ARG A 77 -5.84 -1.84 -15.70
C ARG A 77 -6.70 -1.47 -14.50
N VAL A 78 -6.24 -0.48 -13.75
CA VAL A 78 -6.96 0.08 -12.61
C VAL A 78 -7.50 1.44 -13.00
N LYS A 79 -8.82 1.62 -12.91
CA LYS A 79 -9.50 2.89 -13.14
C LYS A 79 -10.14 3.35 -11.83
N ALA A 80 -10.01 4.63 -11.53
CA ALA A 80 -10.67 5.21 -10.37
C ALA A 80 -11.37 6.52 -10.72
N LYS A 81 -12.56 6.70 -10.14
CA LYS A 81 -13.35 7.93 -10.24
C LYS A 81 -13.40 8.60 -8.88
N ALA A 82 -13.10 9.88 -8.84
CA ALA A 82 -13.24 10.71 -7.65
C ALA A 82 -13.56 12.16 -8.03
N THR A 83 -14.11 12.92 -7.08
CA THR A 83 -14.28 14.36 -7.23
C THR A 83 -13.04 15.07 -6.73
N ILE A 84 -12.30 15.73 -7.62
CA ILE A 84 -11.06 16.46 -7.35
C ILE A 84 -11.26 17.93 -7.70
N ASN A 85 -11.01 18.84 -6.77
CA ASN A 85 -11.29 20.27 -6.94
C ASN A 85 -12.71 20.55 -7.47
N GLY A 86 -13.69 19.84 -6.94
CA GLY A 86 -15.09 19.95 -7.33
C GLY A 86 -15.47 19.36 -8.69
N THR A 87 -14.55 18.69 -9.38
CA THR A 87 -14.77 18.08 -10.70
C THR A 87 -14.66 16.58 -10.63
N GLU A 88 -15.62 15.84 -11.21
CA GLU A 88 -15.51 14.39 -11.40
C GLU A 88 -14.40 14.06 -12.39
N VAL A 89 -13.44 13.25 -11.96
CA VAL A 89 -12.28 12.84 -12.77
C VAL A 89 -12.16 11.32 -12.77
N TRP A 90 -12.03 10.73 -13.96
CA TRP A 90 -11.59 9.38 -14.14
C TRP A 90 -10.08 9.35 -14.38
N GLN A 91 -9.35 8.52 -13.63
CA GLN A 91 -7.96 8.21 -13.86
C GLN A 91 -7.80 6.74 -14.21
N MET A 92 -6.73 6.40 -14.93
CA MET A 92 -6.37 5.02 -15.24
C MET A 92 -4.85 4.84 -15.09
N ARG A 93 -4.47 3.69 -14.56
CA ARG A 93 -3.10 3.19 -14.56
C ARG A 93 -3.11 1.71 -14.97
N GLU A 94 -1.99 1.27 -15.54
CA GLU A 94 -1.77 -0.12 -15.91
C GLU A 94 -0.55 -0.66 -15.19
N VAL A 95 -0.64 -1.92 -14.74
CA VAL A 95 0.50 -2.66 -14.20
C VAL A 95 1.40 -3.03 -15.39
N SER A 96 2.54 -2.35 -15.50
CA SER A 96 3.46 -2.49 -16.61
C SER A 96 4.80 -3.05 -16.16
N SER A 97 5.41 -3.90 -16.97
CA SER A 97 6.74 -4.47 -16.72
C SER A 97 7.91 -3.63 -17.25
N GLN A 98 7.62 -2.59 -18.01
CA GLN A 98 8.63 -1.70 -18.59
C GLN A 98 8.04 -0.33 -18.90
N ASN A 99 8.71 0.73 -18.45
CA ASN A 99 8.26 2.10 -18.64
C ASN A 99 9.25 2.95 -19.44
N SER A 100 10.50 2.50 -19.61
CA SER A 100 11.51 3.15 -20.44
C SER A 100 12.56 2.14 -20.92
N PHE A 101 13.60 2.64 -21.62
CA PHE A 101 14.65 1.81 -22.22
C PHE A 101 15.30 0.83 -21.24
N ASN A 102 15.69 1.30 -20.06
CA ASN A 102 16.38 0.50 -19.02
C ASN A 102 15.76 0.70 -17.63
N SER A 103 14.48 0.92 -17.54
CA SER A 103 13.82 1.08 -16.23
C SER A 103 12.40 0.55 -16.21
N MET A 104 11.99 0.17 -15.01
CA MET A 104 10.65 -0.28 -14.67
C MET A 104 10.24 0.43 -13.38
N ASN A 105 9.10 1.11 -13.40
CA ASN A 105 8.49 1.63 -12.19
C ASN A 105 8.03 0.48 -11.29
N MET A 106 7.69 0.77 -10.03
CA MET A 106 7.07 -0.23 -9.17
C MET A 106 5.83 -0.84 -9.84
N LEU A 107 5.58 -2.13 -9.59
CA LEU A 107 4.40 -2.82 -10.12
C LEU A 107 3.11 -2.37 -9.46
N ASN A 108 3.19 -1.80 -8.26
CA ASN A 108 2.02 -1.27 -7.59
C ASN A 108 1.47 -0.06 -8.35
N VAL A 109 0.14 -0.02 -8.45
CA VAL A 109 -0.56 1.11 -9.06
C VAL A 109 -0.70 2.21 -8.02
N HIS A 110 0.05 3.30 -8.20
CA HIS A 110 -0.07 4.51 -7.39
C HIS A 110 -0.95 5.55 -8.11
N MET A 111 -1.93 6.12 -7.39
CA MET A 111 -2.84 7.15 -7.92
C MET A 111 -3.02 8.26 -6.90
N GLY A 112 -2.84 9.52 -7.34
CA GLY A 112 -3.10 10.71 -6.54
C GLY A 112 -4.52 11.25 -6.78
N PHE A 113 -5.18 11.75 -5.73
CA PHE A 113 -6.55 12.23 -5.77
C PHE A 113 -6.73 13.66 -5.22
N GLY A 114 -5.62 14.41 -5.05
CA GLY A 114 -5.70 15.80 -4.60
C GLY A 114 -6.49 15.95 -3.29
N ASP A 115 -7.55 16.76 -3.33
CA ASP A 115 -8.43 17.08 -2.20
C ASP A 115 -9.66 16.16 -2.07
N ALA A 116 -9.75 15.07 -2.85
CA ALA A 116 -10.90 14.18 -2.84
C ALA A 116 -11.22 13.65 -1.44
N ALA A 117 -12.50 13.51 -1.12
CA ALA A 117 -12.96 12.94 0.15
C ALA A 117 -12.97 11.40 0.13
N SER A 118 -13.24 10.81 -1.04
CA SER A 118 -13.31 9.35 -1.24
C SER A 118 -13.10 9.01 -2.72
N ILE A 119 -12.92 7.72 -3.01
CA ILE A 119 -13.00 7.18 -4.36
C ILE A 119 -14.41 6.65 -4.58
N ASP A 120 -15.15 7.28 -5.50
CA ASP A 120 -16.54 6.94 -5.79
C ASP A 120 -16.67 5.57 -6.46
N SER A 121 -15.72 5.26 -7.34
CA SER A 121 -15.67 3.98 -8.05
C SER A 121 -14.22 3.59 -8.36
N LEU A 122 -13.84 2.39 -7.96
CA LEU A 122 -12.58 1.75 -8.33
C LEU A 122 -12.90 0.52 -9.18
N VAL A 123 -12.33 0.45 -10.38
CA VAL A 123 -12.54 -0.63 -11.34
C VAL A 123 -11.22 -1.28 -11.66
N ILE A 124 -11.10 -2.58 -11.40
CA ILE A 124 -9.94 -3.39 -11.74
C ILE A 124 -10.33 -4.30 -12.91
N ILE A 125 -9.58 -4.21 -14.00
CA ILE A 125 -9.77 -5.02 -15.20
C ILE A 125 -8.51 -5.87 -15.35
N TRP A 126 -8.66 -7.15 -15.07
CA TRP A 126 -7.58 -8.13 -15.12
C TRP A 126 -7.25 -8.51 -16.58
N PRO A 127 -6.01 -8.95 -16.88
CA PRO A 127 -5.59 -9.29 -18.24
C PRO A 127 -6.47 -10.33 -18.94
N ARG A 128 -7.10 -11.22 -18.20
CA ARG A 128 -8.01 -12.26 -18.72
C ARG A 128 -9.45 -11.79 -18.88
N GLY A 129 -9.73 -10.50 -18.60
CA GLY A 129 -11.02 -9.88 -18.83
C GLY A 129 -11.95 -9.87 -17.61
N LEU A 130 -11.61 -10.49 -16.49
CA LEU A 130 -12.38 -10.32 -15.26
C LEU A 130 -12.37 -8.83 -14.89
N LYS A 131 -13.57 -8.31 -14.57
CA LYS A 131 -13.78 -6.92 -14.14
C LYS A 131 -14.39 -6.92 -12.76
N GLU A 132 -13.73 -6.25 -11.83
CA GLU A 132 -14.21 -6.05 -10.46
C GLU A 132 -14.45 -4.56 -10.22
N VAL A 133 -15.52 -4.24 -9.49
CA VAL A 133 -15.94 -2.86 -9.21
C VAL A 133 -16.15 -2.69 -7.71
N TYR A 134 -15.54 -1.65 -7.16
CA TYR A 134 -15.62 -1.30 -5.74
C TYR A 134 -16.07 0.14 -5.61
N THR A 135 -16.84 0.44 -4.56
CA THR A 135 -17.36 1.77 -4.24
C THR A 135 -16.92 2.21 -2.85
N ASN A 136 -16.88 3.52 -2.61
CA ASN A 136 -16.50 4.09 -1.31
C ASN A 136 -15.14 3.59 -0.81
N VAL A 137 -14.16 3.50 -1.71
CA VAL A 137 -12.80 3.07 -1.39
C VAL A 137 -12.07 4.18 -0.65
N GLY A 138 -11.49 3.87 0.50
CA GLY A 138 -10.76 4.83 1.33
C GLY A 138 -9.51 5.37 0.65
N LEU A 139 -9.08 6.55 1.08
CA LEU A 139 -7.86 7.22 0.60
C LEU A 139 -6.72 7.08 1.61
N ASN A 140 -5.50 7.43 1.20
CA ASN A 140 -4.26 7.34 1.98
C ASN A 140 -4.01 5.92 2.50
N GLN A 141 -4.20 4.93 1.64
CA GLN A 141 -4.08 3.52 2.00
C GLN A 141 -3.41 2.70 0.91
N PHE A 142 -2.75 1.65 1.38
CA PHE A 142 -2.30 0.55 0.54
C PHE A 142 -3.42 -0.49 0.42
N TYR A 143 -3.56 -1.05 -0.77
CA TYR A 143 -4.51 -2.12 -1.06
C TYR A 143 -3.81 -3.30 -1.72
N ASN A 144 -4.18 -4.51 -1.31
CA ASN A 144 -3.92 -5.73 -2.07
C ASN A 144 -5.19 -6.11 -2.81
N ALA A 145 -5.11 -6.16 -4.13
CA ALA A 145 -6.17 -6.64 -5.01
C ALA A 145 -5.77 -8.02 -5.54
N THR A 146 -6.47 -9.07 -5.12
CA THR A 146 -6.25 -10.42 -5.62
C THR A 146 -7.37 -10.80 -6.58
N GLU A 147 -7.01 -11.22 -7.79
CA GLU A 147 -7.96 -11.57 -8.85
C GLU A 147 -9.00 -12.58 -8.37
N GLY A 148 -10.30 -12.21 -8.45
CA GLY A 148 -11.41 -13.03 -8.01
C GLY A 148 -11.62 -13.12 -6.48
N GLN A 149 -10.82 -12.40 -5.68
CA GLN A 149 -10.93 -12.42 -4.20
C GLN A 149 -11.23 -11.04 -3.61
N GLY A 150 -11.18 -9.99 -4.43
CA GLY A 150 -11.47 -8.63 -4.00
C GLY A 150 -10.25 -7.81 -3.58
N ILE A 151 -10.52 -6.66 -2.93
CA ILE A 151 -9.48 -5.77 -2.38
C ILE A 151 -9.48 -5.82 -0.86
N VAL A 152 -8.28 -5.78 -0.28
CA VAL A 152 -8.05 -5.70 1.16
C VAL A 152 -7.17 -4.50 1.44
N SER A 153 -7.60 -3.61 2.34
CA SER A 153 -6.85 -2.40 2.68
C SER A 153 -5.73 -2.68 3.67
N GLY A 154 -4.58 -2.07 3.43
CA GLY A 154 -3.50 -1.94 4.39
C GLY A 154 -2.75 -3.21 4.77
N ILE A 155 -3.03 -4.35 4.11
CA ILE A 155 -2.42 -5.63 4.44
C ILE A 155 -1.56 -6.10 3.27
N GLU A 156 -0.26 -6.25 3.48
CA GLU A 156 0.62 -6.97 2.56
C GLU A 156 0.83 -8.41 3.04
N GLN A 157 0.54 -9.38 2.18
CA GLN A 157 0.94 -10.77 2.43
C GLN A 157 2.41 -10.93 2.05
N GLU A 158 3.30 -10.98 3.06
CA GLU A 158 4.75 -10.98 2.86
C GLU A 158 5.30 -12.31 2.34
N SER A 159 4.58 -13.41 2.56
CA SER A 159 5.09 -14.75 2.23
C SER A 159 3.94 -15.73 1.98
N GLN A 160 4.16 -16.66 1.05
CA GLN A 160 3.30 -17.85 0.88
C GLN A 160 3.69 -19.01 1.81
N ALA A 161 4.76 -18.86 2.60
CA ALA A 161 5.09 -19.82 3.65
C ALA A 161 4.00 -19.72 4.73
N ILE A 162 3.33 -20.85 4.99
CA ILE A 162 2.22 -20.90 5.95
C ILE A 162 2.81 -21.07 7.35
N PRO A 163 2.62 -20.09 8.26
CA PRO A 163 3.17 -20.17 9.62
C PRO A 163 2.53 -21.30 10.43
N GLU A 164 3.27 -21.83 11.41
CA GLU A 164 2.76 -22.84 12.33
C GLU A 164 1.92 -22.24 13.48
N GLY A 165 2.07 -20.95 13.77
CA GLY A 165 1.43 -20.27 14.89
C GLY A 165 0.92 -18.87 14.57
N PHE A 166 -0.02 -18.41 15.38
CA PHE A 166 -0.37 -16.99 15.44
C PHE A 166 0.78 -16.19 16.04
N LEU A 167 1.07 -15.05 15.44
CA LEU A 167 2.01 -14.07 15.97
C LEU A 167 1.54 -12.66 15.59
N LEU A 168 1.42 -11.78 16.58
CA LEU A 168 1.36 -10.34 16.36
C LEU A 168 2.72 -9.78 16.77
N GLU A 169 3.50 -9.26 15.83
CA GLU A 169 4.84 -8.74 16.09
C GLU A 169 4.79 -7.35 16.72
N GLN A 170 5.93 -6.93 17.30
CA GLN A 170 6.12 -5.55 17.70
C GLN A 170 6.20 -4.69 16.46
N ASN A 171 5.44 -3.58 16.42
CA ASN A 171 5.50 -2.62 15.32
C ASN A 171 6.92 -2.07 15.15
N PHE A 172 7.32 -1.83 13.92
CA PHE A 172 8.64 -1.25 13.63
C PHE A 172 8.51 -0.14 12.57
N PRO A 173 9.13 1.02 12.81
CA PRO A 173 9.84 1.42 14.03
C PRO A 173 8.92 1.55 15.26
N ASN A 174 9.50 1.45 16.47
CA ASN A 174 8.85 1.76 17.74
C ASN A 174 9.92 2.28 18.73
N PRO A 175 9.93 3.55 19.15
CA PRO A 175 8.97 4.61 18.81
C PRO A 175 8.87 4.90 17.31
N PHE A 176 7.73 5.45 16.85
CA PHE A 176 7.50 5.78 15.45
C PHE A 176 7.07 7.24 15.25
N ASN A 177 7.30 7.79 14.04
CA ASN A 177 6.98 9.16 13.68
C ASN A 177 6.75 9.31 12.15
N PRO A 178 5.56 9.58 11.69
CA PRO A 178 4.27 9.14 12.22
C PRO A 178 3.90 7.74 11.73
N ILE A 179 4.76 7.08 10.95
CA ILE A 179 4.48 5.83 10.24
C ILE A 179 5.17 4.65 10.92
N THR A 180 4.48 3.53 11.00
CA THR A 180 5.02 2.26 11.49
C THR A 180 4.35 1.08 10.79
N THR A 181 5.05 -0.07 10.77
CA THR A 181 4.54 -1.32 10.21
C THR A 181 4.22 -2.31 11.32
N ILE A 182 3.03 -2.87 11.28
CA ILE A 182 2.55 -3.94 12.16
C ILE A 182 2.54 -5.23 11.36
N LYS A 183 3.29 -6.25 11.81
CA LYS A 183 3.33 -7.57 11.20
C LYS A 183 2.61 -8.60 12.03
N PHE A 184 1.96 -9.56 11.35
CA PHE A 184 1.28 -10.67 12.02
C PHE A 184 1.21 -11.91 11.13
N THR A 185 1.01 -13.08 11.77
CA THR A 185 0.89 -14.36 11.08
C THR A 185 -0.40 -15.08 11.43
N ILE A 186 -0.97 -15.78 10.46
CA ILE A 186 -2.14 -16.63 10.59
C ILE A 186 -1.72 -18.07 10.23
N PRO A 187 -1.85 -19.04 11.16
CA PRO A 187 -1.35 -20.39 10.95
C PRO A 187 -2.22 -21.22 10.01
N SER A 188 -1.64 -22.29 9.46
CA SER A 188 -2.29 -23.22 8.53
C SER A 188 -3.52 -23.94 9.09
N ARG A 189 -3.57 -24.11 10.41
CA ARG A 189 -4.69 -24.75 11.11
C ARG A 189 -5.96 -23.94 11.17
N GLU A 190 -5.88 -22.66 10.82
CA GLU A 190 -7.05 -21.80 10.79
C GLU A 190 -7.91 -22.05 9.55
N ILE A 191 -9.20 -21.85 9.69
CA ILE A 191 -10.15 -21.94 8.59
C ILE A 191 -9.82 -20.83 7.59
N SER A 192 -9.61 -21.20 6.35
CA SER A 192 -9.42 -20.24 5.27
C SER A 192 -10.59 -19.26 5.22
N ASN A 193 -10.27 -17.98 4.97
CA ASN A 193 -11.27 -16.92 4.85
C ASN A 193 -11.98 -16.54 6.19
N SER A 194 -11.29 -16.72 7.34
CA SER A 194 -11.79 -16.27 8.65
C SER A 194 -11.67 -14.75 8.80
N LEU A 195 -12.60 -14.16 9.56
CA LEU A 195 -12.63 -12.71 9.80
C LEU A 195 -11.56 -12.32 10.84
N TYR A 196 -10.69 -11.38 10.47
CA TYR A 196 -9.70 -10.75 11.34
C TYR A 196 -9.94 -9.26 11.42
N THR A 197 -9.72 -8.68 12.61
CA THR A 197 -9.87 -7.25 12.84
C THR A 197 -8.65 -6.74 13.60
N LEU A 198 -8.01 -5.69 13.09
CA LEU A 198 -6.90 -4.98 13.73
C LEU A 198 -7.39 -3.61 14.18
N LYS A 199 -7.26 -3.33 15.47
CA LYS A 199 -7.77 -2.10 16.11
C LYS A 199 -6.68 -1.39 16.89
N ILE A 200 -6.83 -0.06 17.01
CA ILE A 200 -5.99 0.82 17.84
C ILE A 200 -6.80 1.31 19.04
N PHE A 201 -6.15 1.34 20.19
CA PHE A 201 -6.71 1.81 21.46
C PHE A 201 -5.77 2.84 22.11
N ASP A 202 -6.34 3.77 22.85
CA ASP A 202 -5.61 4.65 23.76
C ASP A 202 -5.25 3.93 25.08
N ILE A 203 -4.57 4.67 25.99
CA ILE A 203 -4.15 4.16 27.29
C ILE A 203 -5.31 3.82 28.24
N LEU A 204 -6.52 4.31 27.96
CA LEU A 204 -7.74 4.04 28.71
C LEU A 204 -8.51 2.85 28.15
N GLY A 205 -8.02 2.24 27.06
CA GLY A 205 -8.70 1.15 26.36
C GLY A 205 -9.84 1.59 25.45
N LYS A 206 -9.98 2.90 25.18
CA LYS A 206 -10.94 3.41 24.20
C LYS A 206 -10.45 3.10 22.79
N GLU A 207 -11.31 2.53 21.96
CA GLU A 207 -11.03 2.33 20.54
C GLU A 207 -10.87 3.70 19.83
N ILE A 208 -9.71 3.88 19.19
CA ILE A 208 -9.37 5.08 18.42
C ILE A 208 -9.64 4.84 16.93
N ALA A 209 -9.31 3.64 16.44
CA ALA A 209 -9.49 3.28 15.03
C ALA A 209 -9.62 1.77 14.86
N THR A 210 -10.42 1.34 13.90
CA THR A 210 -10.33 0.02 13.29
C THR A 210 -9.52 0.15 12.01
N LEU A 211 -8.32 -0.45 11.99
CA LEU A 211 -7.41 -0.37 10.84
C LEU A 211 -7.91 -1.23 9.68
N PHE A 212 -8.38 -2.42 9.98
CA PHE A 212 -9.09 -3.28 9.04
C PHE A 212 -10.03 -4.25 9.76
N SER A 213 -11.02 -4.76 9.01
CA SER A 213 -11.85 -5.90 9.37
C SER A 213 -12.10 -6.70 8.10
N SER A 214 -11.35 -7.79 7.91
CA SER A 214 -11.29 -8.51 6.64
C SER A 214 -11.15 -10.00 6.82
N LYS A 215 -11.65 -10.76 5.86
CA LYS A 215 -11.44 -12.20 5.80
C LYS A 215 -10.07 -12.50 5.20
N LEU A 216 -9.24 -13.21 5.95
CA LEU A 216 -7.87 -13.55 5.56
C LEU A 216 -7.64 -15.05 5.55
N ASN A 217 -6.75 -15.48 4.66
CA ASN A 217 -6.25 -16.86 4.60
C ASN A 217 -5.02 -17.04 5.51
N PRO A 218 -4.61 -18.29 5.82
CA PRO A 218 -3.33 -18.54 6.45
C PRO A 218 -2.17 -17.89 5.71
N GLY A 219 -1.21 -17.29 6.45
CA GLY A 219 -0.08 -16.57 5.84
C GLY A 219 0.55 -15.54 6.77
N SER A 220 1.56 -14.84 6.28
CA SER A 220 2.21 -13.70 6.95
C SER A 220 1.77 -12.40 6.31
N TYR A 221 1.46 -11.41 7.13
CA TYR A 221 0.86 -10.14 6.73
C TYR A 221 1.58 -8.97 7.37
N SER A 222 1.60 -7.84 6.68
CA SER A 222 2.00 -6.55 7.24
C SER A 222 0.94 -5.49 7.00
N TYR A 223 0.85 -4.54 7.94
CA TYR A 223 -0.03 -3.38 7.85
C TYR A 223 0.75 -2.11 8.16
N THR A 224 0.75 -1.15 7.25
CA THR A 224 1.35 0.16 7.47
C THR A 224 0.35 1.09 8.13
N PHE A 225 0.68 1.58 9.33
CA PHE A 225 -0.15 2.49 10.11
C PHE A 225 0.45 3.89 10.10
N ASP A 226 -0.38 4.88 9.78
CA ASP A 226 -0.07 6.30 9.85
C ASP A 226 -0.78 6.96 11.05
N GLY A 227 0.02 7.41 12.01
CA GLY A 227 -0.42 8.11 13.23
C GLY A 227 -0.50 9.64 13.10
N ASN A 228 -0.50 10.22 11.90
CA ASN A 228 -0.49 11.67 11.70
C ASN A 228 -1.62 12.40 12.43
N ASN A 229 -2.78 11.78 12.54
CA ASN A 229 -3.96 12.36 13.20
C ASN A 229 -4.01 12.11 14.72
N LEU A 230 -3.00 11.44 15.29
CA LEU A 230 -2.92 11.14 16.70
C LEU A 230 -1.90 12.04 17.39
N SER A 231 -2.09 12.31 18.69
CA SER A 231 -1.10 13.00 19.52
C SER A 231 0.05 12.07 19.89
N SER A 232 1.24 12.63 20.17
CA SER A 232 2.33 11.84 20.76
C SER A 232 1.87 11.16 22.04
N GLY A 233 2.21 9.88 22.19
CA GLY A 233 1.76 9.11 23.35
C GLY A 233 1.83 7.60 23.13
N VAL A 234 1.38 6.87 24.17
CA VAL A 234 1.29 5.41 24.18
C VAL A 234 -0.06 4.99 23.63
N TYR A 235 -0.03 4.05 22.69
CA TYR A 235 -1.19 3.39 22.12
C TYR A 235 -1.02 1.88 22.18
N PHE A 236 -2.13 1.17 22.00
CA PHE A 236 -2.15 -0.28 21.88
C PHE A 236 -2.78 -0.66 20.55
N TYR A 237 -2.27 -1.69 19.91
CA TYR A 237 -2.93 -2.32 18.77
C TYR A 237 -3.25 -3.76 19.09
N SER A 238 -4.39 -4.23 18.62
CA SER A 238 -4.89 -5.56 18.93
C SER A 238 -5.45 -6.23 17.68
N LEU A 239 -4.97 -7.45 17.42
CA LEU A 239 -5.49 -8.33 16.38
C LEU A 239 -6.47 -9.32 17.00
N HIS A 240 -7.67 -9.38 16.45
CA HIS A 240 -8.76 -10.24 16.91
C HIS A 240 -9.28 -11.13 15.78
N SER A 241 -9.63 -12.36 16.13
CA SER A 241 -10.50 -13.25 15.37
C SER A 241 -11.43 -13.99 16.31
N GLU A 242 -12.27 -14.90 15.83
CA GLU A 242 -13.16 -15.71 16.65
C GLU A 242 -12.41 -16.47 17.77
N ASN A 243 -11.23 -17.00 17.45
CA ASN A 243 -10.46 -17.87 18.36
C ASN A 243 -9.12 -17.26 18.81
N TYR A 244 -8.84 -16.01 18.44
CA TYR A 244 -7.54 -15.40 18.72
C TYR A 244 -7.66 -13.93 19.06
N SER A 245 -6.90 -13.51 20.08
CA SER A 245 -6.73 -12.10 20.45
C SER A 245 -5.33 -11.87 20.98
N GLN A 246 -4.61 -10.93 20.41
CA GLN A 246 -3.31 -10.49 20.91
C GLN A 246 -3.18 -8.98 20.81
N THR A 247 -2.60 -8.37 21.86
CA THR A 247 -2.40 -6.92 21.96
C THR A 247 -0.93 -6.58 22.16
N ARG A 248 -0.47 -5.51 21.53
CA ARG A 248 0.86 -4.94 21.67
C ARG A 248 0.81 -3.45 21.94
N LYS A 249 1.86 -2.93 22.57
CA LYS A 249 2.04 -1.49 22.85
C LYS A 249 2.89 -0.84 21.77
N MET A 250 2.55 0.39 21.39
CA MET A 250 3.35 1.25 20.51
C MET A 250 3.48 2.65 21.09
N LEU A 251 4.56 3.35 20.72
CA LEU A 251 4.85 4.72 21.16
C LEU A 251 4.98 5.62 19.94
N LEU A 252 4.06 6.59 19.82
CA LEU A 252 4.12 7.65 18.82
C LEU A 252 4.87 8.85 19.37
N THR A 253 5.85 9.32 18.64
CA THR A 253 6.62 10.55 18.93
C THR A 253 6.55 11.48 17.72
N LYS A 254 6.09 12.68 17.93
CA LYS A 254 6.11 13.75 16.90
C LYS A 254 7.11 14.81 17.28
#